data_f22b739073714bf834654e3e9b50722c
#
_entry.id   f22b739073714bf834654e3e9b50722c
#
_cell.length_a   1.000
_cell.length_b   1.000
_cell.length_c   1.000
_cell.angle_alpha   90.00
_cell.angle_beta   90.00
_cell.angle_gamma   90.00
#
_symmetry.space_group_name_H-M   'P 1'
#
loop_
_entity.id
_entity.type
_entity.pdbx_description
1 polymer ?
#
loop_
_entity_poly.entity_id
_entity_poly.type
_entity_poly.pdbx_seq_one_letter_code
_entity_poly.pdbx_strand_id
1 'polypeptide(L)'
;IAANINIPFTVGGGINELSDVDRLLNAGADKISINSSAIRNPRLVDEIAKNFGSQVCVLAVDAKQTENGWKCYLNGGRIETDKDLFEWTKEAQERGAGEILFTSMNHDGVKAGYANEALAALADQLFIPIIASGGAGCKEHFRDVFLQGKADAALAASVFHFGEIKIPELKSYLCGEGITIRG
;
A
#
# COMPACT_ATOMS: atom_id res chain seq x y z
N ILE A 1 0.46 -6.88 20.29
CA ILE A 1 0.70 -5.53 19.74
C ILE A 1 -0.57 -4.71 19.90
N ALA A 2 -1.71 -5.12 19.34
CA ALA A 2 -2.97 -4.35 19.34
C ALA A 2 -3.38 -3.79 20.71
N ALA A 3 -3.24 -4.57 21.78
CA ALA A 3 -3.57 -4.13 23.14
C ALA A 3 -2.69 -2.98 23.69
N ASN A 4 -1.59 -2.64 23.02
CA ASN A 4 -0.60 -1.66 23.48
C ASN A 4 -0.47 -0.43 22.57
N ILE A 5 -1.27 -0.34 21.52
CA ILE A 5 -1.25 0.78 20.56
C ILE A 5 -2.63 1.43 20.47
N ASN A 6 -2.63 2.73 20.14
CA ASN A 6 -3.85 3.51 19.96
C ASN A 6 -3.86 4.18 18.57
N ILE A 7 -3.35 3.45 17.58
CA ILE A 7 -3.31 3.85 16.17
C ILE A 7 -3.84 2.71 15.33
N PRO A 8 -4.38 2.97 14.13
CA PRO A 8 -4.83 1.91 13.22
C PRO A 8 -3.72 0.90 12.92
N PHE A 9 -4.07 -0.38 13.00
CA PHE A 9 -3.12 -1.47 12.87
C PHE A 9 -3.52 -2.41 11.73
N THR A 10 -2.70 -2.44 10.69
CA THR A 10 -2.86 -3.34 9.53
C THR A 10 -1.91 -4.52 9.64
N VAL A 11 -2.42 -5.72 9.47
CA VAL A 11 -1.64 -6.97 9.48
C VAL A 11 -1.65 -7.62 8.11
N GLY A 12 -0.48 -8.05 7.64
CA GLY A 12 -0.30 -8.73 6.36
C GLY A 12 0.65 -9.90 6.44
N GLY A 13 0.62 -10.74 5.41
CA GLY A 13 1.45 -11.93 5.28
C GLY A 13 0.79 -13.22 5.78
N GLY A 14 0.83 -14.27 4.94
CA GLY A 14 0.31 -15.59 5.28
C GLY A 14 -1.22 -15.73 5.31
N ILE A 15 -1.97 -14.72 4.86
CA ILE A 15 -3.43 -14.73 4.81
C ILE A 15 -3.86 -15.41 3.50
N ASN A 16 -4.57 -16.54 3.60
CA ASN A 16 -4.97 -17.33 2.43
C ASN A 16 -6.49 -17.59 2.37
N GLU A 17 -7.19 -17.47 3.48
CA GLU A 17 -8.62 -17.77 3.59
C GLU A 17 -9.31 -16.84 4.61
N LEU A 18 -10.67 -16.85 4.60
CA LEU A 18 -11.48 -16.01 5.50
C LEU A 18 -11.23 -16.30 6.97
N SER A 19 -10.92 -17.53 7.34
CA SER A 19 -10.63 -17.91 8.73
C SER A 19 -9.36 -17.22 9.25
N ASP A 20 -8.38 -16.96 8.39
CA ASP A 20 -7.18 -16.19 8.74
C ASP A 20 -7.55 -14.74 9.05
N VAL A 21 -8.44 -14.14 8.20
CA VAL A 21 -8.92 -12.78 8.37
C VAL A 21 -9.68 -12.64 9.69
N ASP A 22 -10.65 -13.51 9.94
CA ASP A 22 -11.45 -13.50 11.17
C ASP A 22 -10.57 -13.60 12.41
N ARG A 23 -9.58 -14.50 12.41
CA ARG A 23 -8.62 -14.65 13.52
C ARG A 23 -7.80 -13.39 13.77
N LEU A 24 -7.35 -12.70 12.72
CA LEU A 24 -6.56 -11.48 12.84
C LEU A 24 -7.39 -10.30 13.34
N LEU A 25 -8.60 -10.13 12.85
CA LEU A 25 -9.52 -9.08 13.31
C LEU A 25 -9.90 -9.31 14.78
N ASN A 26 -10.22 -10.54 15.17
CA ASN A 26 -10.49 -10.90 16.57
C ASN A 26 -9.26 -10.71 17.48
N ALA A 27 -8.04 -10.79 16.94
CA ALA A 27 -6.82 -10.48 17.65
C ALA A 27 -6.51 -8.97 17.76
N GLY A 28 -7.37 -8.10 17.17
CA GLY A 28 -7.31 -6.65 17.26
C GLY A 28 -6.64 -5.95 16.07
N ALA A 29 -6.53 -6.60 14.91
CA ALA A 29 -6.18 -5.89 13.69
C ALA A 29 -7.38 -5.06 13.19
N ASP A 30 -7.14 -3.83 12.75
CA ASP A 30 -8.16 -2.98 12.13
C ASP A 30 -8.34 -3.30 10.64
N LYS A 31 -7.24 -3.68 9.98
CA LYS A 31 -7.20 -4.02 8.55
C LYS A 31 -6.26 -5.20 8.31
N ILE A 32 -6.51 -5.88 7.21
CA ILE A 32 -5.62 -6.93 6.70
C ILE A 32 -5.07 -6.57 5.33
N SER A 33 -3.86 -7.01 5.04
CA SER A 33 -3.21 -6.78 3.76
C SER A 33 -2.90 -8.10 3.06
N ILE A 34 -3.39 -8.26 1.84
CA ILE A 34 -3.21 -9.44 1.00
C ILE A 34 -2.55 -9.05 -0.33
N ASN A 35 -1.66 -9.91 -0.84
CA ASN A 35 -1.03 -9.77 -2.16
C ASN A 35 -1.14 -11.11 -2.91
N SER A 36 -0.23 -12.04 -2.67
CA SER A 36 -0.11 -13.29 -3.42
C SER A 36 -1.37 -14.16 -3.39
N SER A 37 -2.07 -14.19 -2.26
CA SER A 37 -3.34 -14.92 -2.13
C SER A 37 -4.43 -14.31 -3.01
N ALA A 38 -4.51 -12.97 -3.07
CA ALA A 38 -5.47 -12.28 -3.93
C ALA A 38 -5.18 -12.49 -5.43
N ILE A 39 -3.93 -12.48 -5.84
CA ILE A 39 -3.56 -12.74 -7.25
C ILE A 39 -3.89 -14.19 -7.63
N ARG A 40 -3.64 -15.17 -6.73
CA ARG A 40 -3.95 -16.58 -6.97
C ARG A 40 -5.45 -16.89 -6.94
N ASN A 41 -6.16 -16.21 -6.05
CA ASN A 41 -7.61 -16.35 -5.87
C ASN A 41 -8.25 -14.96 -5.69
N PRO A 42 -8.60 -14.26 -6.78
CA PRO A 42 -9.23 -12.93 -6.70
C PRO A 42 -10.57 -12.91 -5.92
N ARG A 43 -11.28 -14.05 -5.86
CA ARG A 43 -12.52 -14.17 -5.08
C ARG A 43 -12.32 -13.93 -3.58
N LEU A 44 -11.11 -14.11 -3.07
CA LEU A 44 -10.82 -13.80 -1.67
C LEU A 44 -11.08 -12.32 -1.35
N VAL A 45 -10.84 -11.40 -2.31
CA VAL A 45 -11.17 -9.97 -2.13
C VAL A 45 -12.68 -9.78 -2.00
N ASP A 46 -13.48 -10.41 -2.89
CA ASP A 46 -14.95 -10.35 -2.84
C ASP A 46 -15.48 -10.90 -1.50
N GLU A 47 -14.92 -12.00 -1.05
CA GLU A 47 -15.33 -12.67 0.18
C GLU A 47 -14.99 -11.83 1.42
N ILE A 48 -13.81 -11.23 1.48
CA ILE A 48 -13.41 -10.33 2.57
C ILE A 48 -14.33 -9.11 2.60
N ALA A 49 -14.53 -8.45 1.47
CA ALA A 49 -15.37 -7.27 1.38
C ALA A 49 -16.83 -7.57 1.79
N LYS A 50 -17.36 -8.72 1.40
CA LYS A 50 -18.72 -9.14 1.73
C LYS A 50 -18.91 -9.46 3.22
N ASN A 51 -17.93 -10.12 3.85
CA ASN A 51 -18.08 -10.60 5.24
C ASN A 51 -17.64 -9.56 6.28
N PHE A 52 -16.64 -8.73 5.97
CA PHE A 52 -16.02 -7.81 6.94
C PHE A 52 -16.09 -6.33 6.51
N GLY A 53 -16.52 -6.06 5.27
CA GLY A 53 -16.55 -4.72 4.69
C GLY A 53 -15.24 -4.37 3.94
N SER A 54 -15.37 -3.56 2.89
CA SER A 54 -14.23 -3.14 2.04
C SER A 54 -13.12 -2.46 2.84
N GLN A 55 -13.48 -1.68 3.87
CA GLN A 55 -12.53 -0.93 4.71
C GLN A 55 -11.49 -1.81 5.43
N VAL A 56 -11.75 -3.11 5.56
CA VAL A 56 -10.84 -4.09 6.16
C VAL A 56 -9.77 -4.56 5.17
N CYS A 57 -10.09 -4.57 3.87
CA CYS A 57 -9.26 -5.17 2.84
C CYS A 57 -8.29 -4.18 2.20
N VAL A 58 -7.00 -4.32 2.50
CA VAL A 58 -5.91 -3.62 1.82
C VAL A 58 -5.29 -4.58 0.79
N LEU A 59 -5.40 -4.24 -0.49
CA LEU A 59 -4.65 -4.98 -1.52
C LEU A 59 -3.22 -4.46 -1.59
N ALA A 60 -2.25 -5.26 -1.17
CA ALA A 60 -0.84 -4.97 -1.42
C ALA A 60 -0.45 -5.45 -2.82
N VAL A 61 0.26 -4.60 -3.54
CA VAL A 61 0.74 -4.90 -4.90
C VAL A 61 2.21 -4.54 -4.98
N ASP A 62 3.05 -5.57 -5.14
CA ASP A 62 4.45 -5.38 -5.53
C ASP A 62 4.48 -5.38 -7.05
N ALA A 63 4.92 -4.28 -7.66
CA ALA A 63 5.02 -4.22 -9.12
C ALA A 63 6.33 -3.59 -9.57
N LYS A 64 6.77 -4.01 -10.76
CA LYS A 64 7.98 -3.55 -11.41
C LYS A 64 7.67 -3.00 -12.79
N GLN A 65 8.26 -1.86 -13.11
CA GLN A 65 8.24 -1.30 -14.45
C GLN A 65 9.21 -2.10 -15.34
N THR A 66 8.70 -2.59 -16.45
CA THR A 66 9.42 -3.34 -17.46
C THR A 66 9.29 -2.63 -18.81
N GLU A 67 9.94 -3.13 -19.85
CA GLU A 67 9.78 -2.62 -21.22
C GLU A 67 8.33 -2.76 -21.75
N ASN A 68 7.57 -3.71 -21.19
CA ASN A 68 6.18 -4.01 -21.56
C ASN A 68 5.15 -3.44 -20.58
N GLY A 69 5.49 -2.41 -19.79
CA GLY A 69 4.62 -1.81 -18.80
C GLY A 69 4.88 -2.32 -17.38
N TRP A 70 3.94 -2.09 -16.48
CA TRP A 70 4.04 -2.48 -15.08
C TRP A 70 3.51 -3.90 -14.85
N LYS A 71 4.34 -4.78 -14.31
CA LYS A 71 3.98 -6.16 -13.99
C LYS A 71 3.90 -6.38 -12.48
N CYS A 72 2.84 -7.08 -12.04
CA CYS A 72 2.67 -7.48 -10.64
C CYS A 72 3.50 -8.71 -10.29
N TYR A 73 3.96 -8.77 -9.05
CA TYR A 73 4.80 -9.85 -8.53
C TYR A 73 4.18 -10.53 -7.32
N LEU A 74 4.49 -11.81 -7.14
CA LEU A 74 4.15 -12.63 -5.99
C LEU A 74 5.33 -12.81 -5.05
N ASN A 75 5.04 -13.30 -3.84
CA ASN A 75 6.01 -13.78 -2.86
C ASN A 75 7.11 -12.75 -2.54
N GLY A 76 6.71 -11.50 -2.31
CA GLY A 76 7.64 -10.41 -2.00
C GLY A 76 8.58 -10.11 -3.17
N GLY A 77 8.03 -10.01 -4.38
CA GLY A 77 8.77 -9.60 -5.57
C GLY A 77 9.59 -10.71 -6.26
N ARG A 78 9.37 -11.98 -5.91
CA ARG A 78 10.20 -13.09 -6.42
C ARG A 78 9.66 -13.75 -7.68
N ILE A 79 8.36 -13.66 -7.94
CA ILE A 79 7.69 -14.35 -9.05
C ILE A 79 6.89 -13.32 -9.83
N GLU A 80 7.28 -13.10 -11.09
CA GLU A 80 6.53 -12.26 -12.03
C GLU A 80 5.22 -12.94 -12.42
N THR A 81 4.18 -12.13 -12.64
CA THR A 81 2.89 -12.59 -13.12
C THR A 81 2.52 -11.92 -14.43
N ASP A 82 1.49 -12.44 -15.10
CA ASP A 82 0.94 -11.83 -16.31
C ASP A 82 0.08 -10.59 -16.01
N LYS A 83 -0.24 -10.32 -14.71
CA LYS A 83 -1.10 -9.21 -14.35
C LYS A 83 -0.40 -7.86 -14.50
N ASP A 84 -1.04 -6.95 -15.22
CA ASP A 84 -0.68 -5.54 -15.24
C ASP A 84 -1.12 -4.84 -13.96
N LEU A 85 -0.33 -3.86 -13.48
CA LEU A 85 -0.61 -3.10 -12.26
C LEU A 85 -1.96 -2.38 -12.31
N PHE A 86 -2.22 -1.67 -13.41
CA PHE A 86 -3.40 -0.81 -13.53
C PHE A 86 -4.66 -1.64 -13.70
N GLU A 87 -4.61 -2.69 -14.51
CA GLU A 87 -5.73 -3.62 -14.69
C GLU A 87 -6.05 -4.35 -13.39
N TRP A 88 -5.02 -4.84 -12.69
CA TRP A 88 -5.21 -5.59 -11.46
C TRP A 88 -5.76 -4.75 -10.31
N THR A 89 -5.27 -3.52 -10.13
CA THR A 89 -5.76 -2.63 -9.07
C THR A 89 -7.20 -2.19 -9.33
N LYS A 90 -7.57 -1.96 -10.60
CA LYS A 90 -8.95 -1.69 -10.99
C LYS A 90 -9.86 -2.88 -10.72
N GLU A 91 -9.47 -4.08 -11.15
CA GLU A 91 -10.20 -5.33 -10.86
C GLU A 91 -10.40 -5.51 -9.35
N ALA A 92 -9.36 -5.27 -8.56
CA ALA A 92 -9.43 -5.43 -7.10
C ALA A 92 -10.37 -4.41 -6.44
N GLN A 93 -10.39 -3.16 -6.89
CA GLN A 93 -11.36 -2.17 -6.45
C GLN A 93 -12.80 -2.61 -6.77
N GLU A 94 -13.04 -3.09 -7.98
CA GLU A 94 -14.36 -3.59 -8.40
C GLU A 94 -14.81 -4.81 -7.58
N ARG A 95 -13.88 -5.63 -7.09
CA ARG A 95 -14.11 -6.75 -6.18
C ARG A 95 -14.32 -6.33 -4.73
N GLY A 96 -14.05 -5.08 -4.37
CA GLY A 96 -14.30 -4.53 -3.05
C GLY A 96 -13.05 -4.35 -2.18
N ALA A 97 -11.85 -4.28 -2.75
CA ALA A 97 -10.70 -3.78 -2.02
C ALA A 97 -10.97 -2.35 -1.53
N GLY A 98 -10.63 -2.05 -0.27
CA GLY A 98 -10.86 -0.74 0.33
C GLY A 98 -9.68 0.20 0.22
N GLU A 99 -8.46 -0.32 0.03
CA GLU A 99 -7.23 0.46 -0.16
C GLU A 99 -6.24 -0.30 -1.04
N ILE A 100 -5.39 0.42 -1.74
CA ILE A 100 -4.25 -0.14 -2.48
C ILE A 100 -2.95 0.26 -1.78
N LEU A 101 -2.12 -0.70 -1.42
CA LEU A 101 -0.74 -0.49 -0.99
C LEU A 101 0.18 -0.85 -2.16
N PHE A 102 0.63 0.14 -2.90
CA PHE A 102 1.50 -0.07 -4.06
C PHE A 102 2.97 0.09 -3.69
N THR A 103 3.75 -0.98 -3.82
CA THR A 103 5.21 -0.97 -3.68
C THR A 103 5.87 -1.02 -5.06
N SER A 104 6.56 0.05 -5.43
CA SER A 104 7.41 0.06 -6.62
C SER A 104 8.73 -0.66 -6.35
N MET A 105 8.92 -1.82 -6.98
CA MET A 105 10.15 -2.61 -6.82
C MET A 105 11.38 -1.95 -7.44
N ASN A 106 11.20 -1.06 -8.43
CA ASN A 106 12.30 -0.29 -9.02
C ASN A 106 12.85 0.76 -8.05
N HIS A 107 12.02 1.23 -7.11
CA HIS A 107 12.36 2.32 -6.18
C HIS A 107 12.64 1.79 -4.77
N ASP A 108 12.15 0.60 -4.41
CA ASP A 108 12.31 0.04 -3.07
C ASP A 108 13.78 -0.15 -2.70
N GLY A 109 14.18 0.40 -1.55
CA GLY A 109 15.55 0.39 -1.06
C GLY A 109 16.50 1.40 -1.75
N VAL A 110 16.09 2.06 -2.83
CA VAL A 110 16.95 2.97 -3.63
C VAL A 110 17.08 4.37 -3.01
N LYS A 111 16.08 4.80 -2.22
CA LYS A 111 16.02 6.15 -1.58
C LYS A 111 16.06 7.33 -2.58
N ALA A 112 15.55 7.15 -3.79
CA ALA A 112 15.58 8.15 -4.87
C ALA A 112 14.19 8.76 -5.17
N GLY A 113 13.21 8.55 -4.30
CA GLY A 113 11.84 9.00 -4.45
C GLY A 113 10.89 7.86 -4.83
N TYR A 114 9.59 8.12 -4.65
CA TYR A 114 8.52 7.18 -5.00
C TYR A 114 8.26 7.16 -6.52
N ALA A 115 7.51 6.18 -6.99
CA ALA A 115 7.09 6.06 -8.40
C ALA A 115 5.92 7.03 -8.71
N ASN A 116 6.17 8.35 -8.64
CA ASN A 116 5.13 9.38 -8.68
C ASN A 116 4.27 9.33 -9.95
N GLU A 117 4.85 9.04 -11.12
CA GLU A 117 4.09 8.92 -12.37
C GLU A 117 3.09 7.76 -12.34
N ALA A 118 3.52 6.59 -11.85
CA ALA A 118 2.63 5.43 -11.72
C ALA A 118 1.55 5.66 -10.65
N LEU A 119 1.91 6.29 -9.54
CA LEU A 119 0.97 6.65 -8.47
C LEU A 119 -0.09 7.64 -8.96
N ALA A 120 0.31 8.68 -9.70
CA ALA A 120 -0.63 9.63 -10.30
C ALA A 120 -1.59 8.94 -11.28
N ALA A 121 -1.09 8.03 -12.11
CA ALA A 121 -1.93 7.25 -13.03
C ALA A 121 -2.91 6.33 -12.29
N LEU A 122 -2.49 5.73 -11.16
CA LEU A 122 -3.39 4.97 -10.28
C LEU A 122 -4.46 5.89 -9.66
N ALA A 123 -4.07 7.07 -9.15
CA ALA A 123 -4.99 8.02 -8.54
C ALA A 123 -6.03 8.58 -9.53
N ASP A 124 -5.66 8.70 -10.81
CA ASP A 124 -6.58 9.13 -11.85
C ASP A 124 -7.60 8.02 -12.24
N GLN A 125 -7.30 6.76 -11.93
CA GLN A 125 -8.12 5.60 -12.28
C GLN A 125 -8.96 5.07 -11.13
N LEU A 126 -8.47 5.17 -9.89
CA LEU A 126 -9.06 4.54 -8.71
C LEU A 126 -9.81 5.56 -7.86
N PHE A 127 -10.84 5.09 -7.13
CA PHE A 127 -11.64 5.90 -6.21
C PHE A 127 -11.42 5.52 -4.74
N ILE A 128 -10.51 4.59 -4.48
CA ILE A 128 -10.11 4.13 -3.14
C ILE A 128 -8.72 4.65 -2.80
N PRO A 129 -8.39 4.85 -1.52
CA PRO A 129 -7.10 5.37 -1.10
C PRO A 129 -5.91 4.55 -1.60
N ILE A 130 -4.83 5.26 -1.95
CA ILE A 130 -3.57 4.69 -2.41
C ILE A 130 -2.48 5.01 -1.40
N ILE A 131 -1.82 3.97 -0.90
CA ILE A 131 -0.66 4.05 -0.02
C ILE A 131 0.58 3.80 -0.87
N ALA A 132 1.43 4.81 -1.03
CA ALA A 132 2.68 4.70 -1.76
C ALA A 132 3.76 4.01 -0.92
N SER A 133 4.50 3.07 -1.52
CA SER A 133 5.61 2.34 -0.88
C SER A 133 6.78 2.16 -1.84
N GLY A 134 8.01 2.18 -1.27
CA GLY A 134 9.26 2.03 -2.01
C GLY A 134 9.81 3.35 -2.54
N GLY A 135 11.03 3.73 -2.08
CA GLY A 135 11.77 4.88 -2.59
C GLY A 135 12.01 6.04 -1.64
N ALA A 136 11.41 6.06 -0.46
CA ALA A 136 11.61 7.13 0.52
C ALA A 136 13.09 7.27 0.93
N GLY A 137 13.63 8.48 0.85
CA GLY A 137 15.01 8.77 1.23
C GLY A 137 15.17 10.11 1.96
N CYS A 138 14.36 11.12 1.65
CA CYS A 138 14.37 12.43 2.28
C CYS A 138 12.95 12.99 2.44
N LYS A 139 12.79 14.13 3.12
CA LYS A 139 11.47 14.73 3.41
C LYS A 139 10.78 15.20 2.12
N GLU A 140 11.54 15.66 1.15
CA GLU A 140 11.05 16.10 -0.15
C GLU A 140 10.35 14.98 -0.92
N HIS A 141 10.82 13.73 -0.80
CA HIS A 141 10.16 12.57 -1.44
C HIS A 141 8.74 12.37 -0.91
N PHE A 142 8.49 12.63 0.38
CA PHE A 142 7.15 12.57 0.96
C PHE A 142 6.26 13.74 0.47
N ARG A 143 6.82 14.96 0.32
CA ARG A 143 6.08 16.06 -0.29
C ARG A 143 5.69 15.72 -1.73
N ASP A 144 6.64 15.24 -2.52
CA ASP A 144 6.45 14.99 -3.95
C ASP A 144 5.45 13.85 -4.20
N VAL A 145 5.43 12.82 -3.36
CA VAL A 145 4.46 11.72 -3.49
C VAL A 145 3.02 12.17 -3.26
N PHE A 146 2.79 13.15 -2.37
CA PHE A 146 1.46 13.72 -2.16
C PHE A 146 1.07 14.71 -3.26
N LEU A 147 1.99 15.59 -3.68
CA LEU A 147 1.68 16.66 -4.65
C LEU A 147 1.72 16.16 -6.10
N GLN A 148 2.70 15.33 -6.47
CA GLN A 148 2.88 14.83 -7.83
C GLN A 148 2.31 13.43 -8.00
N GLY A 149 2.57 12.54 -7.05
CA GLY A 149 2.06 11.17 -7.05
C GLY A 149 0.58 11.05 -6.69
N LYS A 150 -0.02 12.09 -6.09
CA LYS A 150 -1.42 12.13 -5.64
C LYS A 150 -1.80 10.98 -4.69
N ALA A 151 -0.82 10.41 -3.98
CA ALA A 151 -1.08 9.35 -3.01
C ALA A 151 -1.80 9.89 -1.76
N ASP A 152 -2.67 9.08 -1.16
CA ASP A 152 -3.39 9.43 0.08
C ASP A 152 -2.55 9.17 1.32
N ALA A 153 -1.59 8.26 1.23
CA ALA A 153 -0.64 7.96 2.30
C ALA A 153 0.71 7.52 1.75
N ALA A 154 1.75 7.64 2.57
CA ALA A 154 3.10 7.22 2.24
C ALA A 154 3.68 6.31 3.33
N LEU A 155 4.15 5.13 2.92
CA LEU A 155 4.83 4.16 3.76
C LEU A 155 6.33 4.23 3.52
N ALA A 156 7.11 4.22 4.60
CA ALA A 156 8.54 4.04 4.56
C ALA A 156 9.02 3.17 5.73
N ALA A 157 10.07 2.41 5.51
CA ALA A 157 10.62 1.50 6.51
C ALA A 157 11.98 2.02 7.04
N SER A 158 13.03 1.94 6.24
CA SER A 158 14.42 2.15 6.67
C SER A 158 14.67 3.55 7.25
N VAL A 159 14.16 4.59 6.60
CA VAL A 159 14.37 5.99 7.03
C VAL A 159 13.78 6.29 8.41
N PHE A 160 12.70 5.59 8.79
CA PHE A 160 12.12 5.69 10.14
C PHE A 160 12.79 4.72 11.12
N HIS A 161 13.02 3.48 10.69
CA HIS A 161 13.62 2.45 11.54
C HIS A 161 15.03 2.83 12.01
N PHE A 162 15.85 3.40 11.14
CA PHE A 162 17.19 3.87 11.48
C PHE A 162 17.24 5.30 12.01
N GLY A 163 16.09 5.97 12.17
CA GLY A 163 15.99 7.32 12.71
C GLY A 163 16.58 8.41 11.80
N GLU A 164 16.71 8.13 10.50
CA GLU A 164 17.19 9.12 9.52
C GLU A 164 16.21 10.29 9.37
N ILE A 165 14.90 9.99 9.49
CA ILE A 165 13.83 10.99 9.51
C ILE A 165 12.96 10.73 10.74
N LYS A 166 12.74 11.76 11.56
CA LYS A 166 11.80 11.69 12.68
C LYS A 166 10.39 12.03 12.20
N ILE A 167 9.42 11.18 12.54
CA ILE A 167 8.02 11.34 12.11
C ILE A 167 7.44 12.72 12.48
N PRO A 168 7.62 13.27 13.71
CA PRO A 168 7.11 14.60 14.04
C PRO A 168 7.72 15.72 13.19
N GLU A 169 9.02 15.63 12.89
CA GLU A 169 9.71 16.62 12.03
C GLU A 169 9.22 16.53 10.57
N LEU A 170 8.98 15.32 10.06
CA LEU A 170 8.38 15.13 8.73
C LEU A 170 6.98 15.72 8.68
N LYS A 171 6.14 15.43 9.66
CA LYS A 171 4.77 15.99 9.72
C LYS A 171 4.78 17.52 9.74
N SER A 172 5.66 18.13 10.54
CA SER A 172 5.82 19.59 10.59
C SER A 172 6.27 20.17 9.25
N TYR A 173 7.21 19.51 8.57
CA TYR A 173 7.67 19.89 7.23
C TYR A 173 6.52 19.85 6.22
N LEU A 174 5.77 18.73 6.16
CA LEU A 174 4.65 18.56 5.23
C LEU A 174 3.53 19.56 5.47
N CYS A 175 3.22 19.88 6.73
CA CYS A 175 2.27 20.94 7.07
C CYS A 175 2.77 22.31 6.56
N GLY A 176 4.08 22.60 6.66
CA GLY A 176 4.71 23.80 6.11
C GLY A 176 4.61 23.92 4.60
N GLU A 177 4.59 22.79 3.88
CA GLU A 177 4.37 22.69 2.44
C GLU A 177 2.87 22.74 2.04
N GLY A 178 1.95 22.97 3.00
CA GLY A 178 0.51 23.05 2.76
C GLY A 178 -0.20 21.70 2.62
N ILE A 179 0.47 20.60 2.99
CA ILE A 179 -0.11 19.26 2.93
C ILE A 179 -0.78 18.93 4.26
N THR A 180 -2.08 18.61 4.23
CA THR A 180 -2.84 18.21 5.41
C THR A 180 -2.42 16.82 5.86
N ILE A 181 -1.84 16.71 7.04
CA ILE A 181 -1.37 15.45 7.62
C ILE A 181 -2.06 15.22 8.96
N ARG A 182 -2.43 13.97 9.21
CA ARG A 182 -2.97 13.54 10.51
C ARG A 182 -1.96 13.83 11.62
N GLY A 183 -2.40 14.54 12.66
CA GLY A 183 -1.63 14.86 13.87
C GLY A 183 -1.28 13.63 14.72
#